data_06cb0907587fc16e9bcbe6d589dd1f21
#
_entry.id   06cb0907587fc16e9bcbe6d589dd1f21
#
_cell.length_a   1.000
_cell.length_b   1.000
_cell.length_c   1.000
_cell.angle_alpha   90.00
_cell.angle_beta   90.00
_cell.angle_gamma   90.00
#
_symmetry.space_group_name_H-M   'P 1'
#
loop_
_entity.id
_entity.type
_entity.pdbx_description
1 polymer ?
#
loop_
_entity_poly.entity_id
_entity_poly.type
_entity_poly.pdbx_seq_one_letter_code
_entity_poly.pdbx_strand_id
1 'polypeptide(L)'
;MSFVLISPEVVSAAAGDLANVGSTISAANKAAAAATTQVLAAGADEVSARIAALFGMYGLEYQAISAQVAAYHQQFVQTLRTGAASYMLAEATNVEQNLLNLINAPTQTLLGRPLIGDGANATTPGGAGGDGGLLFGSGGNGAPGAPGQAGGAGGSAGLLGNGGSGGAGGTGAPGGN
;
A
#
# COMPACT_ATOMS: atom_id res chain seq x y z
N MET A 1 -23.72 -5.88 -3.99
CA MET A 1 -22.30 -5.67 -4.36
C MET A 1 -21.64 -7.03 -4.42
N SER A 2 -21.01 -7.36 -5.53
CA SER A 2 -20.27 -8.63 -5.66
C SER A 2 -18.96 -8.48 -4.90
N PHE A 3 -18.79 -9.20 -3.80
CA PHE A 3 -17.52 -9.26 -3.09
C PHE A 3 -16.62 -10.26 -3.84
N VAL A 4 -15.63 -9.76 -4.55
CA VAL A 4 -14.55 -10.60 -5.07
C VAL A 4 -13.58 -10.83 -3.92
N LEU A 5 -13.60 -12.02 -3.34
CA LEU A 5 -12.60 -12.46 -2.38
C LEU A 5 -11.30 -12.77 -3.15
N ILE A 6 -10.43 -11.78 -3.23
CA ILE A 6 -9.08 -11.97 -3.75
C ILE A 6 -8.20 -12.31 -2.55
N SER A 7 -7.63 -13.52 -2.52
CA SER A 7 -6.60 -13.86 -1.53
C SER A 7 -5.27 -13.22 -1.95
N PRO A 8 -4.71 -12.29 -1.19
CA PRO A 8 -3.44 -11.64 -1.50
C PRO A 8 -2.27 -12.63 -1.61
N GLU A 9 -2.33 -13.74 -0.86
CA GLU A 9 -1.33 -14.81 -0.91
C GLU A 9 -1.33 -15.52 -2.26
N VAL A 10 -2.51 -15.78 -2.83
CA VAL A 10 -2.66 -16.38 -4.16
C VAL A 10 -2.10 -15.45 -5.24
N VAL A 11 -2.37 -14.16 -5.15
CA VAL A 11 -1.81 -13.15 -6.08
C VAL A 11 -0.28 -13.07 -5.95
N SER A 12 0.24 -13.12 -4.74
CA SER A 12 1.69 -13.13 -4.48
C SER A 12 2.36 -14.39 -5.03
N ALA A 13 1.75 -15.56 -4.85
CA ALA A 13 2.23 -16.83 -5.41
C ALA A 13 2.23 -16.78 -6.95
N ALA A 14 1.14 -16.33 -7.57
CA ALA A 14 1.04 -16.17 -9.02
C ALA A 14 2.10 -15.19 -9.56
N ALA A 15 2.41 -14.10 -8.85
CA ALA A 15 3.51 -13.20 -9.21
C ALA A 15 4.88 -13.89 -9.14
N GLY A 16 5.07 -14.83 -8.21
CA GLY A 16 6.26 -15.68 -8.14
C GLY A 16 6.38 -16.61 -9.34
N ASP A 17 5.29 -17.30 -9.71
CA ASP A 17 5.25 -18.17 -10.87
C ASP A 17 5.52 -17.42 -12.17
N LEU A 18 4.94 -16.24 -12.34
CA LEU A 18 5.20 -15.36 -13.48
C LEU A 18 6.67 -14.93 -13.55
N ALA A 19 7.31 -14.63 -12.41
CA ALA A 19 8.74 -14.33 -12.39
C ALA A 19 9.59 -15.51 -12.87
N ASN A 20 9.23 -16.74 -12.49
CA ASN A 20 9.90 -17.97 -12.95
C ASN A 20 9.72 -18.18 -14.46
N VAL A 21 8.51 -17.95 -14.99
CA VAL A 21 8.24 -17.99 -16.43
C VAL A 21 9.12 -16.98 -17.16
N GLY A 22 9.21 -15.74 -16.69
CA GLY A 22 10.06 -14.71 -17.27
C GLY A 22 11.55 -15.10 -17.28
N SER A 23 12.04 -15.72 -16.21
CA SER A 23 13.40 -16.24 -16.12
C SER A 23 13.66 -17.35 -17.11
N THR A 24 12.72 -18.29 -17.27
CA THR A 24 12.81 -19.39 -18.21
C THR A 24 12.85 -18.92 -19.66
N ILE A 25 11.97 -17.97 -20.02
CA ILE A 25 11.96 -17.36 -21.36
C ILE A 25 13.27 -16.62 -21.62
N SER A 26 13.78 -15.84 -20.65
CA SER A 26 15.05 -15.14 -20.80
C SER A 26 16.23 -16.11 -21.02
N ALA A 27 16.27 -17.21 -20.30
CA ALA A 27 17.30 -18.25 -20.48
C ALA A 27 17.20 -18.92 -21.87
N ALA A 28 16.00 -19.27 -22.32
CA ALA A 28 15.78 -19.84 -23.65
C ALA A 28 16.18 -18.87 -24.78
N ASN A 29 15.82 -17.59 -24.67
CA ASN A 29 16.21 -16.57 -25.66
C ASN A 29 17.72 -16.34 -25.71
N LYS A 30 18.40 -16.35 -24.57
CA LYS A 30 19.88 -16.30 -24.54
C LYS A 30 20.52 -17.51 -25.18
N ALA A 31 19.99 -18.70 -24.94
CA ALA A 31 20.50 -19.93 -25.54
C ALA A 31 20.33 -19.96 -27.07
N ALA A 32 19.21 -19.41 -27.58
CA ALA A 32 18.95 -19.33 -29.01
C ALA A 32 19.68 -18.18 -29.73
N ALA A 33 20.18 -17.18 -29.01
CA ALA A 33 20.68 -15.92 -29.57
C ALA A 33 21.82 -16.16 -30.62
N ALA A 34 22.84 -16.94 -30.28
CA ALA A 34 23.98 -17.17 -31.18
C ALA A 34 23.53 -17.90 -32.46
N ALA A 35 22.70 -18.93 -32.35
CA ALA A 35 22.22 -19.72 -33.49
C ALA A 35 21.32 -18.93 -34.44
N THR A 36 20.59 -17.94 -33.93
CA THR A 36 19.64 -17.14 -34.73
C THR A 36 20.21 -15.85 -35.27
N THR A 37 21.22 -15.27 -34.60
CA THR A 37 21.83 -13.99 -35.04
C THR A 37 23.09 -14.20 -35.89
N GLN A 38 23.67 -15.40 -35.86
CA GLN A 38 24.90 -15.75 -36.63
C GLN A 38 24.65 -16.92 -37.58
N VAL A 39 23.59 -16.81 -38.39
CA VAL A 39 23.28 -17.84 -39.40
C VAL A 39 24.36 -17.87 -40.48
N LEU A 40 24.93 -19.04 -40.70
CA LEU A 40 25.88 -19.25 -41.76
C LEU A 40 25.20 -19.39 -43.12
N ALA A 41 25.82 -18.83 -44.16
CA ALA A 41 25.35 -19.02 -45.55
C ALA A 41 25.39 -20.49 -45.94
N ALA A 42 24.33 -20.99 -46.60
CA ALA A 42 24.25 -22.38 -47.05
C ALA A 42 25.23 -22.69 -48.20
N GLY A 43 25.68 -21.69 -48.94
CA GLY A 43 26.65 -21.80 -50.04
C GLY A 43 27.53 -20.55 -50.12
N ALA A 44 28.53 -20.57 -51.02
CA ALA A 44 29.45 -19.47 -51.24
C ALA A 44 28.96 -18.44 -52.30
N ASP A 45 27.64 -18.44 -52.55
CA ASP A 45 26.99 -17.55 -53.52
C ASP A 45 26.31 -16.34 -52.85
N GLU A 46 26.05 -15.29 -53.61
CA GLU A 46 25.50 -14.04 -53.09
C GLU A 46 24.06 -14.20 -52.56
N VAL A 47 23.32 -15.15 -53.08
CA VAL A 47 21.89 -15.39 -52.66
C VAL A 47 21.92 -16.03 -51.27
N SER A 48 22.71 -17.08 -51.06
CA SER A 48 22.89 -17.73 -49.75
C SER A 48 23.40 -16.75 -48.71
N ALA A 49 24.37 -15.87 -49.06
CA ALA A 49 24.91 -14.85 -48.15
C ALA A 49 23.82 -13.81 -47.75
N ARG A 50 23.02 -13.33 -48.71
CA ARG A 50 21.94 -12.38 -48.44
C ARG A 50 20.82 -12.99 -47.60
N ILE A 51 20.45 -14.23 -47.82
CA ILE A 51 19.48 -14.95 -47.04
C ILE A 51 19.97 -15.10 -45.59
N ALA A 52 21.20 -15.53 -45.39
CA ALA A 52 21.79 -15.65 -44.04
C ALA A 52 21.80 -14.29 -43.30
N ALA A 53 22.19 -13.22 -44.00
CA ALA A 53 22.20 -11.87 -43.44
C ALA A 53 20.77 -11.42 -43.02
N LEU A 54 19.74 -11.74 -43.84
CA LEU A 54 18.36 -11.41 -43.55
C LEU A 54 17.88 -12.12 -42.29
N PHE A 55 18.17 -13.42 -42.15
CA PHE A 55 17.84 -14.17 -40.93
C PHE A 55 18.59 -13.64 -39.70
N GLY A 56 19.84 -13.30 -39.82
CA GLY A 56 20.63 -12.69 -38.77
C GLY A 56 20.05 -11.35 -38.28
N MET A 57 19.61 -10.50 -39.22
CA MET A 57 18.93 -9.23 -38.88
C MET A 57 17.64 -9.46 -38.10
N TYR A 58 16.77 -10.36 -38.55
CA TYR A 58 15.55 -10.73 -37.81
C TYR A 58 15.86 -11.31 -36.44
N GLY A 59 16.92 -12.11 -36.31
CA GLY A 59 17.39 -12.60 -35.03
C GLY A 59 17.78 -11.48 -34.05
N LEU A 60 18.51 -10.48 -34.54
CA LEU A 60 18.89 -9.30 -33.74
C LEU A 60 17.68 -8.46 -33.32
N GLU A 61 16.74 -8.23 -34.27
CA GLU A 61 15.50 -7.50 -34.01
C GLU A 61 14.65 -8.22 -32.94
N TYR A 62 14.51 -9.55 -33.07
CA TYR A 62 13.85 -10.36 -32.05
C TYR A 62 14.51 -10.22 -30.67
N GLN A 63 15.84 -10.24 -30.57
CA GLN A 63 16.54 -10.08 -29.30
C GLN A 63 16.26 -8.70 -28.67
N ALA A 64 16.20 -7.63 -29.48
CA ALA A 64 15.87 -6.29 -29.01
C ALA A 64 14.44 -6.22 -28.46
N ILE A 65 13.47 -6.77 -29.20
CA ILE A 65 12.06 -6.84 -28.75
C ILE A 65 11.94 -7.71 -27.49
N SER A 66 12.62 -8.84 -27.44
CA SER A 66 12.64 -9.75 -26.29
C SER A 66 13.12 -9.05 -25.01
N ALA A 67 14.13 -8.19 -25.11
CA ALA A 67 14.61 -7.39 -23.99
C ALA A 67 13.54 -6.40 -23.47
N GLN A 68 12.80 -5.76 -24.37
CA GLN A 68 11.68 -4.86 -24.00
C GLN A 68 10.55 -5.63 -23.35
N VAL A 69 10.15 -6.77 -23.91
CA VAL A 69 9.11 -7.64 -23.34
C VAL A 69 9.51 -8.11 -21.94
N ALA A 70 10.79 -8.48 -21.73
CA ALA A 70 11.29 -8.87 -20.41
C ALA A 70 11.16 -7.72 -19.38
N ALA A 71 11.45 -6.48 -19.78
CA ALA A 71 11.30 -5.31 -18.92
C ALA A 71 9.83 -5.07 -18.52
N TYR A 72 8.89 -5.13 -19.48
CA TYR A 72 7.46 -5.04 -19.20
C TYR A 72 6.95 -6.16 -18.30
N HIS A 73 7.42 -7.38 -18.53
CA HIS A 73 7.07 -8.53 -17.69
C HIS A 73 7.53 -8.32 -16.23
N GLN A 74 8.76 -7.85 -16.02
CA GLN A 74 9.27 -7.53 -14.69
C GLN A 74 8.46 -6.44 -14.01
N GLN A 75 8.10 -5.38 -14.74
CA GLN A 75 7.26 -4.31 -14.21
C GLN A 75 5.87 -4.82 -13.82
N PHE A 76 5.27 -5.67 -14.64
CA PHE A 76 3.98 -6.29 -14.36
C PHE A 76 4.03 -7.15 -13.09
N VAL A 77 5.04 -8.02 -12.95
CA VAL A 77 5.26 -8.85 -11.76
C VAL A 77 5.42 -7.97 -10.51
N GLN A 78 6.19 -6.88 -10.60
CA GLN A 78 6.36 -5.96 -9.50
C GLN A 78 5.05 -5.25 -9.10
N THR A 79 4.24 -4.85 -10.07
CA THR A 79 2.93 -4.25 -9.83
C THR A 79 1.99 -5.22 -9.10
N LEU A 80 1.97 -6.50 -9.50
CA LEU A 80 1.20 -7.54 -8.83
C LEU A 80 1.64 -7.73 -7.37
N ARG A 81 2.94 -7.78 -7.10
CA ARG A 81 3.49 -7.92 -5.74
C ARG A 81 3.11 -6.72 -4.86
N THR A 82 3.24 -5.51 -5.39
CA THR A 82 2.85 -4.28 -4.67
C THR A 82 1.36 -4.27 -4.38
N GLY A 83 0.52 -4.66 -5.35
CA GLY A 83 -0.92 -4.79 -5.16
C GLY A 83 -1.27 -5.82 -4.07
N ALA A 84 -0.68 -7.01 -4.11
CA ALA A 84 -0.90 -8.04 -3.10
C ALA A 84 -0.51 -7.55 -1.70
N ALA A 85 0.64 -6.88 -1.57
CA ALA A 85 1.09 -6.31 -0.30
C ALA A 85 0.14 -5.25 0.25
N SER A 86 -0.41 -4.37 -0.60
CA SER A 86 -1.37 -3.36 -0.17
C SER A 86 -2.69 -3.97 0.30
N TYR A 87 -3.16 -5.05 -0.33
CA TYR A 87 -4.33 -5.80 0.12
C TYR A 87 -4.09 -6.48 1.48
N MET A 88 -2.91 -7.11 1.69
CA MET A 88 -2.56 -7.71 2.99
C MET A 88 -2.57 -6.68 4.13
N LEU A 89 -2.02 -5.49 3.88
CA LEU A 89 -2.02 -4.41 4.88
C LEU A 89 -3.44 -3.92 5.19
N ALA A 90 -4.29 -3.76 4.16
CA ALA A 90 -5.68 -3.36 4.36
C ALA A 90 -6.47 -4.42 5.14
N GLU A 91 -6.25 -5.70 4.86
CA GLU A 91 -6.89 -6.81 5.58
C GLU A 91 -6.44 -6.87 7.04
N ALA A 92 -5.15 -6.72 7.32
CA ALA A 92 -4.62 -6.66 8.67
C ALA A 92 -5.24 -5.51 9.47
N THR A 93 -5.34 -4.31 8.88
CA THR A 93 -5.98 -3.14 9.50
C THR A 93 -7.47 -3.40 9.79
N ASN A 94 -8.18 -4.03 8.86
CA ASN A 94 -9.60 -4.37 9.06
C ASN A 94 -9.79 -5.36 10.21
N VAL A 95 -8.92 -6.37 10.33
CA VAL A 95 -8.96 -7.34 11.44
C VAL A 95 -8.71 -6.64 12.77
N GLU A 96 -7.71 -5.76 12.84
CA GLU A 96 -7.42 -4.97 14.03
C GLU A 96 -8.61 -4.09 14.44
N GLN A 97 -9.21 -3.35 13.51
CA GLN A 97 -10.38 -2.52 13.77
C GLN A 97 -11.58 -3.34 14.24
N ASN A 98 -11.83 -4.48 13.62
CA ASN A 98 -12.94 -5.37 14.03
C ASN A 98 -12.72 -5.93 15.44
N LEU A 99 -11.48 -6.29 15.79
CA LEU A 99 -11.14 -6.75 17.13
C LEU A 99 -11.32 -5.63 18.16
N LEU A 100 -10.83 -4.42 17.87
CA LEU A 100 -11.01 -3.25 18.74
C LEU A 100 -12.50 -2.91 18.91
N ASN A 101 -13.28 -2.96 17.85
CA ASN A 101 -14.73 -2.74 17.92
C ASN A 101 -15.42 -3.78 18.83
N LEU A 102 -15.04 -5.06 18.71
CA LEU A 102 -15.59 -6.13 19.54
C LEU A 102 -15.24 -5.94 21.02
N ILE A 103 -14.00 -5.54 21.32
CA ILE A 103 -13.53 -5.28 22.70
C ILE A 103 -14.21 -4.04 23.28
N ASN A 104 -14.39 -3.00 22.47
CA ASN A 104 -14.93 -1.71 22.90
C ASN A 104 -16.46 -1.68 22.97
N ALA A 105 -17.17 -2.51 22.20
CA ALA A 105 -18.64 -2.47 22.12
C ALA A 105 -19.35 -2.55 23.50
N PRO A 106 -18.96 -3.45 24.42
CA PRO A 106 -19.61 -3.54 25.73
C PRO A 106 -19.45 -2.27 26.56
N THR A 107 -18.24 -1.73 26.64
CA THR A 107 -17.94 -0.53 27.43
C THR A 107 -18.51 0.74 26.80
N GLN A 108 -18.51 0.81 25.46
CA GLN A 108 -19.13 1.90 24.73
C GLN A 108 -20.64 1.97 24.98
N THR A 109 -21.32 0.80 25.00
CA THR A 109 -22.77 0.72 25.24
C THR A 109 -23.16 1.02 26.68
N LEU A 110 -22.36 0.54 27.67
CA LEU A 110 -22.69 0.67 29.08
C LEU A 110 -22.22 1.99 29.69
N LEU A 111 -21.04 2.49 29.26
CA LEU A 111 -20.35 3.61 29.90
C LEU A 111 -20.12 4.80 28.96
N GLY A 112 -20.52 4.69 27.68
CA GLY A 112 -20.32 5.74 26.67
C GLY A 112 -18.86 5.99 26.29
N ARG A 113 -17.93 5.14 26.74
CA ARG A 113 -16.48 5.25 26.45
C ARG A 113 -15.92 3.90 26.00
N PRO A 114 -14.96 3.87 25.07
CA PRO A 114 -14.25 2.64 24.69
C PRO A 114 -13.39 2.13 25.86
N LEU A 115 -13.06 0.86 25.84
CA LEU A 115 -12.07 0.29 26.78
C LEU A 115 -10.65 0.68 26.36
N ILE A 116 -10.37 0.60 25.05
CA ILE A 116 -9.07 0.88 24.45
C ILE A 116 -9.27 1.82 23.25
N GLY A 117 -8.51 2.89 23.20
CA GLY A 117 -8.48 3.83 22.08
C GLY A 117 -8.27 5.28 22.52
N ASP A 118 -7.71 6.10 21.68
CA ASP A 118 -7.49 7.51 21.95
C ASP A 118 -8.78 8.32 21.72
N GLY A 119 -8.93 9.38 22.47
CA GLY A 119 -10.00 10.36 22.30
C GLY A 119 -9.83 11.16 21.01
N ALA A 120 -10.91 11.45 20.33
CA ALA A 120 -10.89 12.23 19.10
C ALA A 120 -10.49 13.71 19.40
N ASN A 121 -9.61 14.27 18.57
CA ASN A 121 -9.33 15.71 18.63
C ASN A 121 -10.55 16.51 18.18
N ALA A 122 -10.81 17.62 18.85
CA ALA A 122 -11.87 18.53 18.45
C ALA A 122 -11.57 19.18 17.09
N THR A 123 -12.60 19.27 16.24
CA THR A 123 -12.49 19.87 14.90
C THR A 123 -13.25 21.19 14.78
N THR A 124 -14.16 21.49 15.73
CA THR A 124 -14.91 22.75 15.75
C THR A 124 -14.23 23.75 16.65
N PRO A 125 -14.17 25.04 16.29
CA PRO A 125 -13.57 26.08 17.13
C PRO A 125 -14.14 26.08 18.55
N GLY A 126 -13.27 26.09 19.57
CA GLY A 126 -13.65 26.01 20.98
C GLY A 126 -14.21 24.66 21.44
N GLY A 127 -14.27 23.67 20.55
CA GLY A 127 -14.73 22.31 20.88
C GLY A 127 -13.76 21.59 21.82
N ALA A 128 -14.31 20.81 22.76
CA ALA A 128 -13.53 19.97 23.65
C ALA A 128 -13.04 18.69 22.92
N GLY A 129 -11.83 18.23 23.26
CA GLY A 129 -11.33 16.93 22.85
C GLY A 129 -12.13 15.80 23.48
N GLY A 130 -12.24 14.66 22.80
CA GLY A 130 -12.89 13.45 23.31
C GLY A 130 -12.07 12.78 24.40
N ASP A 131 -12.73 12.07 25.31
CA ASP A 131 -12.05 11.25 26.31
C ASP A 131 -11.44 10.01 25.67
N GLY A 132 -10.25 9.63 26.14
CA GLY A 132 -9.60 8.36 25.80
C GLY A 132 -10.29 7.15 26.41
N GLY A 133 -9.89 5.94 26.03
CA GLY A 133 -10.40 4.69 26.53
C GLY A 133 -10.21 4.54 28.04
N LEU A 134 -11.06 3.73 28.68
CA LEU A 134 -11.05 3.56 30.13
C LEU A 134 -9.74 2.94 30.65
N LEU A 135 -9.21 1.96 29.92
CA LEU A 135 -7.98 1.25 30.32
C LEU A 135 -6.74 1.84 29.63
N PHE A 136 -6.78 1.95 28.30
CA PHE A 136 -5.70 2.50 27.50
C PHE A 136 -6.26 3.56 26.54
N GLY A 137 -5.67 4.74 26.56
CA GLY A 137 -5.96 5.78 25.62
C GLY A 137 -5.62 7.17 26.15
N SER A 138 -5.13 8.00 25.26
CA SER A 138 -4.89 9.41 25.53
C SER A 138 -6.16 10.21 25.23
N GLY A 139 -6.36 11.30 25.98
CA GLY A 139 -7.43 12.25 25.66
C GLY A 139 -7.15 13.00 24.35
N GLY A 140 -8.20 13.33 23.60
CA GLY A 140 -8.10 14.16 22.40
C GLY A 140 -7.82 15.63 22.75
N ASN A 141 -7.19 16.36 21.83
CA ASN A 141 -6.89 17.77 22.02
C ASN A 141 -8.14 18.64 21.78
N GLY A 142 -8.30 19.68 22.59
CA GLY A 142 -9.27 20.73 22.36
C GLY A 142 -8.93 21.59 21.16
N ALA A 143 -9.91 22.11 20.45
CA ALA A 143 -9.70 23.00 19.32
C ALA A 143 -9.49 24.45 19.75
N PRO A 144 -8.71 25.24 18.98
CA PRO A 144 -8.59 26.68 19.20
C PRO A 144 -9.95 27.38 19.13
N GLY A 145 -10.15 28.40 19.96
CA GLY A 145 -11.34 29.24 19.92
C GLY A 145 -11.35 30.20 18.72
N ALA A 146 -12.55 30.52 18.22
CA ALA A 146 -12.75 31.63 17.28
C ALA A 146 -12.50 32.96 17.99
N PRO A 147 -12.38 34.09 17.27
CA PRO A 147 -12.23 35.43 17.89
C PRO A 147 -13.32 35.69 18.94
N GLY A 148 -12.91 36.01 20.17
CA GLY A 148 -13.82 36.17 21.31
C GLY A 148 -14.28 34.90 21.98
N GLN A 149 -13.90 33.72 21.50
CA GLN A 149 -14.28 32.39 22.02
C GLN A 149 -13.10 31.73 22.73
N ALA A 150 -13.36 31.13 23.90
CA ALA A 150 -12.38 30.33 24.63
C ALA A 150 -11.94 29.11 23.81
N GLY A 151 -10.72 28.68 24.00
CA GLY A 151 -10.23 27.39 23.46
C GLY A 151 -10.95 26.22 24.14
N GLY A 152 -11.10 25.12 23.42
CA GLY A 152 -11.71 23.90 23.94
C GLY A 152 -10.84 23.20 24.97
N ALA A 153 -11.44 22.54 25.96
CA ALA A 153 -10.70 21.71 26.91
C ALA A 153 -10.12 20.47 26.22
N GLY A 154 -8.98 19.96 26.71
CA GLY A 154 -8.49 18.65 26.34
C GLY A 154 -9.34 17.54 26.96
N GLY A 155 -9.41 16.38 26.30
CA GLY A 155 -10.08 15.19 26.80
C GLY A 155 -9.29 14.50 27.92
N SER A 156 -9.98 13.71 28.74
CA SER A 156 -9.39 12.93 29.82
C SER A 156 -8.68 11.69 29.31
N ALA A 157 -7.58 11.28 29.92
CA ALA A 157 -6.92 10.01 29.63
C ALA A 157 -7.71 8.83 30.26
N GLY A 158 -7.34 7.62 29.84
CA GLY A 158 -7.65 6.38 30.55
C GLY A 158 -6.74 6.13 31.74
N LEU A 159 -6.74 4.89 32.24
CA LEU A 159 -5.85 4.45 33.33
C LEU A 159 -4.38 4.59 32.90
N LEU A 160 -4.09 4.24 31.63
CA LEU A 160 -2.79 4.40 31.01
C LEU A 160 -2.95 5.27 29.76
N GLY A 161 -2.40 6.47 29.79
CA GLY A 161 -2.45 7.45 28.71
C GLY A 161 -2.18 8.86 29.22
N ASN A 162 -2.13 9.81 28.31
CA ASN A 162 -1.95 11.23 28.60
C ASN A 162 -3.26 11.99 28.38
N GLY A 163 -3.55 12.96 29.21
CA GLY A 163 -4.65 13.91 28.94
C GLY A 163 -4.39 14.70 27.67
N GLY A 164 -5.45 15.07 26.96
CA GLY A 164 -5.37 15.94 25.81
C GLY A 164 -4.97 17.36 26.19
N SER A 165 -4.33 18.07 25.26
CA SER A 165 -4.01 19.50 25.44
C SER A 165 -5.25 20.37 25.23
N GLY A 166 -5.41 21.40 26.05
CA GLY A 166 -6.43 22.43 25.78
C GLY A 166 -6.10 23.25 24.55
N GLY A 167 -7.12 23.71 23.83
CA GLY A 167 -7.00 24.57 22.66
C GLY A 167 -6.59 25.99 23.05
N ALA A 168 -5.91 26.71 22.16
CA ALA A 168 -5.62 28.13 22.36
C ALA A 168 -6.91 28.95 22.34
N GLY A 169 -7.00 30.00 23.20
CA GLY A 169 -8.10 30.94 23.10
C GLY A 169 -8.03 31.78 21.81
N GLY A 170 -9.19 32.14 21.28
CA GLY A 170 -9.26 33.14 20.22
C GLY A 170 -8.86 34.51 20.70
N THR A 171 -8.69 35.48 19.78
CA THR A 171 -8.31 36.85 20.11
C THR A 171 -9.25 37.42 21.18
N GLY A 172 -8.72 37.81 22.34
CA GLY A 172 -9.48 38.38 23.46
C GLY A 172 -10.15 37.36 24.36
N ALA A 173 -9.85 36.04 24.23
CA ALA A 173 -10.43 34.98 25.02
C ALA A 173 -9.35 34.06 25.63
N PRO A 174 -9.65 33.37 26.76
CA PRO A 174 -8.69 32.45 27.39
C PRO A 174 -8.52 31.14 26.59
N GLY A 175 -7.39 30.48 26.83
CA GLY A 175 -7.20 29.09 26.34
C GLY A 175 -8.09 28.09 27.07
N GLY A 176 -8.23 26.87 26.49
CA GLY A 176 -8.86 25.72 27.13
C GLY A 176 -7.91 25.06 28.14
N ASN A 177 -8.48 24.32 29.07
CA ASN A 177 -7.72 23.50 30.05
C ASN A 177 -7.35 22.15 29.49
#